data_159ac2ce83282f58fdca88acb02481bb
#
_entry.id   159ac2ce83282f58fdca88acb02481bb
#
_cell.length_a   1.000
_cell.length_b   1.000
_cell.length_c   1.000
_cell.angle_alpha   90.00
_cell.angle_beta   90.00
_cell.angle_gamma   90.00
#
_symmetry.space_group_name_H-M   'P 1'
#
loop_
_entity.id
_entity.type
_entity.pdbx_description
1 polymer ?
#
loop_
_entity_poly.entity_id
_entity_poly.type
_entity_poly.pdbx_seq_one_letter_code
_entity_poly.pdbx_strand_id
1 'polypeptide(L)'
;MYTNYHCNIACTYCLTESSPGATRRELDPAVMLDIAAQARDLGFTDLGVTGGEPFLQPFMPDLLAELAQRLPVVTLTNATLFSRRLLARVEVLAGLPVALQISLDRPDADTNDAMRAPRNFAKVTAAIPALVERGIKVRIATTVESIEDAELDRLCALHRDLGVPDSEHIIRPIVHRGRAIDNDLGVHATVPDLPAELTITADGAFYSPFGPTVRNGQLDTDLLVTRTTRPLATPARAQLGLIEDRLDGEDSTLNIR
;
A
#
# COMPACT_ATOMS: atom_id res chain seq x y z
N MET A 1 -7.15 2.02 3.60
CA MET A 1 -8.31 1.85 2.70
C MET A 1 -7.82 1.30 1.36
N TYR A 2 -8.46 0.24 0.86
CA TYR A 2 -8.24 -0.29 -0.49
C TYR A 2 -9.21 0.36 -1.46
N THR A 3 -8.71 1.14 -2.41
CA THR A 3 -9.54 1.87 -3.38
C THR A 3 -10.18 0.95 -4.42
N ASN A 4 -9.45 -0.08 -4.82
CA ASN A 4 -9.84 -1.06 -5.83
C ASN A 4 -8.94 -2.31 -5.78
N TYR A 5 -9.27 -3.35 -6.56
CA TYR A 5 -8.42 -4.52 -6.77
C TYR A 5 -7.83 -4.57 -8.19
N HIS A 6 -8.14 -3.60 -9.05
CA HIS A 6 -7.63 -3.52 -10.42
C HIS A 6 -6.25 -2.85 -10.45
N CYS A 7 -5.34 -3.38 -11.26
CA CYS A 7 -3.99 -2.84 -11.43
C CYS A 7 -3.57 -2.91 -12.91
N ASN A 8 -2.70 -2.00 -13.32
CA ASN A 8 -2.13 -2.01 -14.67
C ASN A 8 -0.90 -2.90 -14.82
N ILE A 9 -0.43 -3.51 -13.71
CA ILE A 9 0.65 -4.52 -13.68
C ILE A 9 0.22 -5.74 -12.87
N ALA A 10 1.03 -6.82 -12.92
CA ALA A 10 0.74 -8.08 -12.25
C ALA A 10 2.01 -8.62 -11.57
N CYS A 11 2.37 -8.04 -10.42
CA CYS A 11 3.56 -8.46 -9.66
C CYS A 11 3.46 -9.91 -9.20
N THR A 12 4.60 -10.61 -9.15
CA THR A 12 4.71 -12.04 -8.79
C THR A 12 4.28 -12.34 -7.35
N TYR A 13 4.34 -11.36 -6.46
CA TYR A 13 4.03 -11.48 -5.04
C TYR A 13 2.75 -10.73 -4.61
N CYS A 14 1.91 -10.31 -5.56
CA CYS A 14 0.73 -9.51 -5.25
C CYS A 14 -0.30 -10.29 -4.42
N LEU A 15 -0.57 -9.85 -3.20
CA LEU A 15 -1.50 -10.52 -2.29
C LEU A 15 -2.97 -10.44 -2.74
N THR A 16 -3.34 -9.41 -3.51
CA THR A 16 -4.71 -9.23 -4.04
C THR A 16 -4.89 -9.76 -5.45
N GLU A 17 -3.90 -10.45 -6.01
CA GLU A 17 -3.88 -10.90 -7.42
C GLU A 17 -4.23 -9.80 -8.43
N SER A 18 -3.98 -8.54 -8.03
CA SER A 18 -4.29 -7.39 -8.87
C SER A 18 -3.58 -7.50 -10.23
N SER A 19 -4.32 -7.15 -11.28
CA SER A 19 -3.85 -7.25 -12.67
C SER A 19 -4.77 -6.44 -13.58
N PRO A 20 -4.42 -6.24 -14.88
CA PRO A 20 -5.31 -5.62 -15.85
C PRO A 20 -6.64 -6.36 -16.06
N GLY A 21 -6.69 -7.66 -15.77
CA GLY A 21 -7.88 -8.49 -15.88
C GLY A 21 -8.64 -8.70 -14.56
N ALA A 22 -8.18 -8.16 -13.45
CA ALA A 22 -8.83 -8.35 -12.16
C ALA A 22 -10.23 -7.74 -12.13
N THR A 23 -11.14 -8.40 -11.40
CA THR A 23 -12.50 -7.87 -11.19
C THR A 23 -12.45 -6.51 -10.53
N ARG A 24 -13.19 -5.56 -11.08
CA ARG A 24 -13.31 -4.23 -10.50
C ARG A 24 -14.21 -4.29 -9.28
N ARG A 25 -13.61 -4.05 -8.11
CA ARG A 25 -14.29 -3.85 -6.83
C ARG A 25 -13.72 -2.55 -6.27
N GLU A 26 -14.53 -1.52 -6.23
CA GLU A 26 -14.09 -0.16 -5.96
C GLU A 26 -14.78 0.36 -4.70
N LEU A 27 -14.01 0.99 -3.84
CA LEU A 27 -14.53 1.73 -2.69
C LEU A 27 -14.93 3.13 -3.17
N ASP A 28 -16.19 3.49 -2.93
CA ASP A 28 -16.73 4.79 -3.34
C ASP A 28 -15.96 5.95 -2.67
N PRO A 29 -15.55 7.00 -3.42
CA PRO A 29 -14.84 8.16 -2.87
C PRO A 29 -15.60 8.85 -1.73
N ALA A 30 -16.93 8.97 -1.82
CA ALA A 30 -17.72 9.58 -0.75
C ALA A 30 -17.69 8.72 0.53
N VAL A 31 -17.64 7.39 0.38
CA VAL A 31 -17.44 6.46 1.50
C VAL A 31 -16.05 6.64 2.11
N MET A 32 -15.02 6.82 1.30
CA MET A 32 -13.65 7.05 1.79
C MET A 32 -13.55 8.34 2.60
N LEU A 33 -14.18 9.42 2.14
CA LEU A 33 -14.22 10.70 2.84
C LEU A 33 -14.99 10.63 4.16
N ASP A 34 -16.11 9.91 4.18
CA ASP A 34 -16.90 9.65 5.40
C ASP A 34 -16.10 8.84 6.43
N ILE A 35 -15.45 7.75 5.97
CA ILE A 35 -14.57 6.94 6.82
C ILE A 35 -13.41 7.78 7.39
N ALA A 36 -12.79 8.63 6.58
CA ALA A 36 -11.68 9.49 7.02
C ALA A 36 -12.13 10.50 8.09
N ALA A 37 -13.32 11.06 7.96
CA ALA A 37 -13.89 11.95 8.97
C ALA A 37 -14.14 11.19 10.29
N GLN A 38 -14.74 10.01 10.22
CA GLN A 38 -14.98 9.16 11.39
C GLN A 38 -13.66 8.65 12.01
N ALA A 39 -12.65 8.34 11.20
CA ALA A 39 -11.34 7.92 11.68
C ALA A 39 -10.68 9.02 12.52
N ARG A 40 -10.67 10.26 12.04
CA ARG A 40 -10.18 11.41 12.81
C ARG A 40 -10.91 11.54 14.16
N ASP A 41 -12.23 11.46 14.15
CA ASP A 41 -13.06 11.62 15.36
C ASP A 41 -12.88 10.45 16.35
N LEU A 42 -12.47 9.28 15.87
CA LEU A 42 -12.12 8.10 16.66
C LEU A 42 -10.66 8.08 17.14
N GLY A 43 -9.83 9.06 16.74
CA GLY A 43 -8.45 9.19 17.19
C GLY A 43 -7.43 8.42 16.36
N PHE A 44 -7.75 7.97 15.14
CA PHE A 44 -6.75 7.48 14.21
C PHE A 44 -5.77 8.60 13.84
N THR A 45 -4.50 8.26 13.63
CA THR A 45 -3.40 9.22 13.43
C THR A 45 -3.09 9.49 11.96
N ASP A 46 -3.38 8.55 11.08
CA ASP A 46 -3.07 8.63 9.66
C ASP A 46 -3.95 7.70 8.83
N LEU A 47 -3.90 7.86 7.52
CA LEU A 47 -4.64 7.07 6.53
C LEU A 47 -3.68 6.41 5.54
N GLY A 48 -3.76 5.10 5.42
CA GLY A 48 -3.19 4.36 4.31
C GLY A 48 -4.19 4.28 3.14
N VAL A 49 -3.78 4.68 1.93
CA VAL A 49 -4.56 4.51 0.70
C VAL A 49 -3.81 3.58 -0.23
N THR A 50 -4.43 2.48 -0.61
CA THR A 50 -3.82 1.44 -1.44
C THR A 50 -4.86 0.76 -2.32
N GLY A 51 -4.56 -0.40 -2.85
CA GLY A 51 -5.43 -1.21 -3.69
C GLY A 51 -4.63 -2.02 -4.69
N GLY A 52 -5.14 -2.19 -5.89
CA GLY A 52 -4.34 -2.60 -7.03
C GLY A 52 -3.41 -1.45 -7.44
N GLU A 53 -3.93 -0.49 -8.19
CA GLU A 53 -3.24 0.78 -8.45
C GLU A 53 -4.23 1.94 -8.26
N PRO A 54 -4.05 2.76 -7.20
CA PRO A 54 -4.96 3.88 -6.92
C PRO A 54 -5.04 4.90 -8.06
N PHE A 55 -3.93 5.21 -8.73
CA PHE A 55 -3.89 6.21 -9.80
C PHE A 55 -4.49 5.76 -11.14
N LEU A 56 -5.05 4.55 -11.23
CA LEU A 56 -5.99 4.19 -12.29
C LEU A 56 -7.31 4.96 -12.17
N GLN A 57 -7.62 5.43 -10.96
CA GLN A 57 -8.78 6.27 -10.69
C GLN A 57 -8.46 7.74 -11.02
N PRO A 58 -9.11 8.35 -12.03
CA PRO A 58 -8.77 9.71 -12.43
C PRO A 58 -8.94 10.76 -11.33
N PHE A 59 -9.84 10.55 -10.39
CA PHE A 59 -10.13 11.45 -9.28
C PHE A 59 -9.11 11.35 -8.13
N MET A 60 -8.16 10.41 -8.17
CA MET A 60 -7.29 10.10 -7.02
C MET A 60 -6.50 11.31 -6.49
N PRO A 61 -5.87 12.17 -7.32
CA PRO A 61 -5.16 13.33 -6.78
C PRO A 61 -6.06 14.25 -5.94
N ASP A 62 -7.28 14.54 -6.43
CA ASP A 62 -8.23 15.42 -5.75
C ASP A 62 -8.75 14.77 -4.47
N LEU A 63 -9.05 13.48 -4.51
CA LEU A 63 -9.47 12.71 -3.32
C LEU A 63 -8.39 12.69 -2.24
N LEU A 64 -7.13 12.49 -2.59
CA LEU A 64 -6.02 12.50 -1.63
C LEU A 64 -5.86 13.87 -0.98
N ALA A 65 -6.03 14.96 -1.74
CA ALA A 65 -6.00 16.31 -1.20
C ALA A 65 -7.14 16.56 -0.19
N GLU A 66 -8.34 16.04 -0.47
CA GLU A 66 -9.47 16.12 0.46
C GLU A 66 -9.30 15.25 1.70
N LEU A 67 -8.77 14.02 1.56
CA LEU A 67 -8.44 13.14 2.69
C LEU A 67 -7.41 13.78 3.61
N ALA A 68 -6.40 14.44 3.04
CA ALA A 68 -5.32 15.09 3.77
C ALA A 68 -5.78 16.29 4.63
N GLN A 69 -6.96 16.83 4.38
CA GLN A 69 -7.59 17.83 5.26
C GLN A 69 -8.13 17.23 6.56
N ARG A 70 -8.22 15.92 6.66
CA ARG A 70 -8.73 15.20 7.81
C ARG A 70 -7.61 14.55 8.63
N LEU A 71 -6.73 13.82 7.96
CA LEU A 71 -5.60 13.11 8.56
C LEU A 71 -4.44 13.06 7.55
N PRO A 72 -3.18 12.94 7.98
CA PRO A 72 -2.06 12.62 7.11
C PRO A 72 -2.34 11.37 6.28
N VAL A 73 -1.89 11.36 5.01
CA VAL A 73 -2.15 10.27 4.07
C VAL A 73 -0.86 9.69 3.53
N VAL A 74 -0.75 8.37 3.54
CA VAL A 74 0.27 7.63 2.78
C VAL A 74 -0.43 6.84 1.68
N THR A 75 -0.08 7.11 0.41
CA THR A 75 -0.66 6.40 -0.74
C THR A 75 0.37 5.49 -1.37
N LEU A 76 0.04 4.19 -1.43
CA LEU A 76 0.89 3.19 -2.08
C LEU A 76 0.61 3.15 -3.57
N THR A 77 1.66 3.21 -4.40
CA THR A 77 1.54 3.17 -5.85
C THR A 77 2.72 2.44 -6.50
N ASN A 78 2.46 1.83 -7.64
CA ASN A 78 3.52 1.26 -8.49
C ASN A 78 4.24 2.32 -9.34
N ALA A 79 3.78 3.55 -9.32
CA ALA A 79 4.31 4.74 -9.99
C ALA A 79 4.51 4.63 -11.53
N THR A 80 3.92 3.64 -12.19
CA THR A 80 4.10 3.44 -13.64
C THR A 80 3.21 4.35 -14.51
N LEU A 81 2.28 5.08 -13.89
CA LEU A 81 1.27 5.90 -14.57
C LEU A 81 1.60 7.40 -14.60
N PHE A 82 2.69 7.85 -13.97
CA PHE A 82 3.03 9.26 -13.83
C PHE A 82 3.53 9.88 -15.14
N SER A 83 2.61 9.94 -16.12
CA SER A 83 2.79 10.72 -17.34
C SER A 83 2.81 12.23 -17.03
N ARG A 84 3.25 13.05 -17.99
CA ARG A 84 3.21 14.52 -17.88
C ARG A 84 1.84 15.04 -17.41
N ARG A 85 0.74 14.42 -17.88
CA ARG A 85 -0.63 14.81 -17.49
C ARG A 85 -0.92 14.48 -16.01
N LEU A 86 -0.54 13.30 -15.55
CA LEU A 86 -0.78 12.93 -14.16
C LEU A 86 0.15 13.71 -13.23
N LEU A 87 1.42 13.94 -13.60
CA LEU A 87 2.36 14.76 -12.84
C LEU A 87 1.79 16.18 -12.60
N ALA A 88 1.20 16.80 -13.60
CA ALA A 88 0.56 18.11 -13.43
C ALA A 88 -0.65 18.06 -12.49
N ARG A 89 -1.37 16.95 -12.44
CA ARG A 89 -2.53 16.80 -11.55
C ARG A 89 -2.14 16.54 -10.09
N VAL A 90 -1.07 15.80 -9.84
CA VAL A 90 -0.62 15.53 -8.46
C VAL A 90 0.06 16.74 -7.81
N GLU A 91 0.34 17.82 -8.55
CA GLU A 91 0.87 19.07 -7.98
C GLU A 91 -0.06 19.65 -6.90
N VAL A 92 -1.36 19.33 -6.91
CA VAL A 92 -2.31 19.71 -5.85
C VAL A 92 -1.92 19.12 -4.48
N LEU A 93 -1.12 18.07 -4.44
CA LEU A 93 -0.64 17.42 -3.22
C LEU A 93 0.59 18.10 -2.61
N ALA A 94 1.25 19.02 -3.33
CA ALA A 94 2.45 19.68 -2.85
C ALA A 94 2.16 20.49 -1.57
N GLY A 95 2.99 20.26 -0.54
CA GLY A 95 2.83 20.91 0.76
C GLY A 95 1.71 20.37 1.64
N LEU A 96 0.87 19.45 1.15
CA LEU A 96 -0.10 18.74 1.97
C LEU A 96 0.55 17.60 2.75
N PRO A 97 -0.06 17.13 3.85
CA PRO A 97 0.42 15.96 4.59
C PRO A 97 0.12 14.65 3.83
N VAL A 98 0.59 14.56 2.60
CA VAL A 98 0.47 13.40 1.72
C VAL A 98 1.85 12.90 1.35
N ALA A 99 2.09 11.60 1.51
CA ALA A 99 3.27 10.93 1.00
C ALA A 99 2.88 9.88 -0.05
N LEU A 100 3.58 9.86 -1.18
CA LEU A 100 3.47 8.79 -2.16
C LEU A 100 4.52 7.73 -1.85
N GLN A 101 4.07 6.56 -1.42
CA GLN A 101 4.93 5.41 -1.16
C GLN A 101 5.03 4.57 -2.41
N ILE A 102 6.18 4.67 -3.06
CA ILE A 102 6.46 4.05 -4.36
C ILE A 102 7.17 2.73 -4.15
N SER A 103 6.73 1.71 -4.87
CA SER A 103 7.35 0.39 -4.82
C SER A 103 8.52 0.29 -5.80
N LEU A 104 9.72 0.01 -5.26
CA LEU A 104 10.95 -0.26 -6.00
C LEU A 104 11.73 -1.32 -5.24
N ASP A 105 11.83 -2.53 -5.79
CA ASP A 105 12.26 -3.71 -5.04
C ASP A 105 13.72 -4.09 -5.25
N ARG A 106 14.33 -3.69 -6.37
CA ARG A 106 15.71 -4.02 -6.74
C ARG A 106 16.44 -2.83 -7.38
N PRO A 107 17.78 -2.77 -7.26
CA PRO A 107 18.56 -1.65 -7.77
C PRO A 107 18.82 -1.69 -9.28
N ASP A 108 18.39 -2.72 -9.98
CA ASP A 108 18.57 -2.90 -11.42
C ASP A 108 17.26 -3.28 -12.13
N ALA A 109 17.23 -3.00 -13.45
CA ALA A 109 16.01 -3.18 -14.24
C ALA A 109 15.60 -4.65 -14.39
N ASP A 110 16.56 -5.55 -14.60
CA ASP A 110 16.26 -6.94 -14.93
C ASP A 110 15.59 -7.64 -13.75
N THR A 111 16.16 -7.52 -12.56
CA THR A 111 15.63 -8.15 -11.34
C THR A 111 14.36 -7.48 -10.84
N ASN A 112 14.27 -6.15 -10.90
CA ASN A 112 13.05 -5.44 -10.51
C ASN A 112 11.88 -5.74 -11.45
N ASP A 113 12.12 -5.73 -12.75
CA ASP A 113 11.06 -5.95 -13.75
C ASP A 113 10.57 -7.40 -13.74
N ALA A 114 11.44 -8.37 -13.45
CA ALA A 114 11.07 -9.76 -13.28
C ALA A 114 10.05 -9.97 -12.13
N MET A 115 10.17 -9.20 -11.05
CA MET A 115 9.24 -9.26 -9.93
C MET A 115 7.93 -8.49 -10.20
N ARG A 116 7.98 -7.40 -10.95
CA ARG A 116 6.89 -6.45 -11.07
C ARG A 116 6.21 -6.43 -12.44
N ALA A 117 6.89 -5.95 -13.46
CA ALA A 117 6.44 -5.96 -14.86
C ALA A 117 7.53 -5.39 -15.77
N PRO A 118 7.54 -5.75 -17.06
CA PRO A 118 8.47 -5.19 -18.02
C PRO A 118 8.48 -3.65 -18.04
N ARG A 119 9.67 -3.07 -18.02
CA ARG A 119 9.92 -1.62 -17.98
C ARG A 119 9.35 -0.91 -16.76
N ASN A 120 9.04 -1.61 -15.68
CA ASN A 120 8.61 -1.00 -14.42
C ASN A 120 9.72 -0.11 -13.86
N PHE A 121 10.96 -0.63 -13.75
CA PHE A 121 12.13 0.08 -13.25
C PHE A 121 12.32 1.44 -13.94
N ALA A 122 12.37 1.44 -15.27
CA ALA A 122 12.57 2.68 -16.04
C ALA A 122 11.47 3.72 -15.81
N LYS A 123 10.21 3.29 -15.65
CA LYS A 123 9.10 4.20 -15.37
C LYS A 123 9.17 4.77 -13.97
N VAL A 124 9.48 3.93 -12.99
CA VAL A 124 9.55 4.33 -11.56
C VAL A 124 10.71 5.28 -11.34
N THR A 125 11.91 4.97 -11.85
CA THR A 125 13.10 5.83 -11.71
C THR A 125 12.97 7.16 -12.44
N ALA A 126 12.15 7.24 -13.48
CA ALA A 126 11.80 8.51 -14.12
C ALA A 126 10.71 9.29 -13.33
N ALA A 127 9.79 8.61 -12.67
CA ALA A 127 8.69 9.25 -11.96
C ALA A 127 9.14 9.88 -10.62
N ILE A 128 10.03 9.21 -9.88
CA ILE A 128 10.44 9.65 -8.54
C ILE A 128 11.05 11.06 -8.56
N PRO A 129 12.10 11.37 -9.35
CA PRO A 129 12.66 12.74 -9.40
C PRO A 129 11.64 13.78 -9.82
N ALA A 130 10.78 13.43 -10.81
CA ALA A 130 9.76 14.33 -11.29
C ALA A 130 8.69 14.68 -10.23
N LEU A 131 8.41 13.77 -9.28
CA LEU A 131 7.55 14.02 -8.14
C LEU A 131 8.26 14.87 -7.07
N VAL A 132 9.51 14.52 -6.74
CA VAL A 132 10.35 15.26 -5.77
C VAL A 132 10.53 16.71 -6.20
N GLU A 133 10.84 16.97 -7.48
CA GLU A 133 10.98 18.31 -8.05
C GLU A 133 9.70 19.16 -7.92
N ARG A 134 8.53 18.51 -7.84
CA ARG A 134 7.23 19.17 -7.62
C ARG A 134 6.86 19.35 -6.16
N GLY A 135 7.79 19.06 -5.24
CA GLY A 135 7.54 19.17 -3.81
C GLY A 135 6.59 18.10 -3.24
N ILE A 136 6.42 16.99 -3.96
CA ILE A 136 5.64 15.84 -3.46
C ILE A 136 6.55 15.01 -2.56
N LYS A 137 6.07 14.71 -1.35
CA LYS A 137 6.79 13.81 -0.45
C LYS A 137 6.74 12.38 -1.02
N VAL A 138 7.93 11.83 -1.30
CA VAL A 138 8.10 10.45 -1.79
C VAL A 138 8.73 9.59 -0.70
N ARG A 139 8.19 8.39 -0.50
CA ARG A 139 8.77 7.29 0.27
C ARG A 139 9.00 6.13 -0.70
N ILE A 140 10.00 5.28 -0.45
CA ILE A 140 10.21 4.07 -1.24
C ILE A 140 9.97 2.85 -0.36
N ALA A 141 9.16 1.92 -0.87
CA ALA A 141 8.94 0.62 -0.25
C ALA A 141 9.58 -0.46 -1.10
N THR A 142 10.48 -1.21 -0.50
CA THR A 142 11.14 -2.38 -1.07
C THR A 142 10.52 -3.63 -0.46
N THR A 143 9.98 -4.51 -1.29
CA THR A 143 9.36 -5.77 -0.87
C THR A 143 10.22 -6.93 -1.35
N VAL A 144 10.79 -7.68 -0.43
CA VAL A 144 11.79 -8.72 -0.74
C VAL A 144 11.64 -9.92 0.19
N GLU A 145 12.15 -11.10 -0.19
CA GLU A 145 12.32 -12.25 0.72
C GLU A 145 13.57 -12.06 1.59
N SER A 146 14.65 -11.69 0.92
CA SER A 146 15.94 -11.35 1.51
C SER A 146 16.64 -10.34 0.61
N ILE A 147 17.59 -9.61 1.16
CA ILE A 147 18.45 -8.70 0.41
C ILE A 147 19.85 -8.76 1.01
N GLU A 148 20.85 -8.92 0.16
CA GLU A 148 22.25 -8.89 0.55
C GLU A 148 22.68 -7.46 0.87
N ASP A 149 23.58 -7.26 1.84
CA ASP A 149 24.04 -5.93 2.25
C ASP A 149 24.53 -5.09 1.07
N ALA A 150 25.32 -5.69 0.18
CA ALA A 150 25.85 -4.99 -1.01
C ALA A 150 24.74 -4.60 -2.01
N GLU A 151 23.67 -5.33 -2.08
CA GLU A 151 22.50 -4.99 -2.90
C GLU A 151 21.68 -3.89 -2.24
N LEU A 152 21.50 -3.95 -0.92
CA LEU A 152 20.83 -2.91 -0.14
C LEU A 152 21.59 -1.59 -0.24
N ASP A 153 22.93 -1.59 -0.15
CA ASP A 153 23.75 -0.41 -0.33
C ASP A 153 23.56 0.24 -1.70
N ARG A 154 23.52 -0.57 -2.77
CA ARG A 154 23.24 -0.09 -4.14
C ARG A 154 21.82 0.49 -4.26
N LEU A 155 20.85 -0.14 -3.62
CA LEU A 155 19.47 0.33 -3.62
C LEU A 155 19.34 1.66 -2.87
N CYS A 156 19.96 1.80 -1.69
CA CYS A 156 20.00 3.05 -0.93
C CYS A 156 20.73 4.16 -1.71
N ALA A 157 21.83 3.84 -2.40
CA ALA A 157 22.51 4.80 -3.27
C ALA A 157 21.60 5.29 -4.41
N LEU A 158 20.90 4.36 -5.08
CA LEU A 158 19.94 4.71 -6.11
C LEU A 158 18.82 5.62 -5.56
N HIS A 159 18.28 5.33 -4.37
CA HIS A 159 17.23 6.16 -3.78
C HIS A 159 17.71 7.59 -3.52
N ARG A 160 18.93 7.76 -2.99
CA ARG A 160 19.53 9.08 -2.79
C ARG A 160 19.74 9.83 -4.11
N ASP A 161 20.18 9.13 -5.16
CA ASP A 161 20.33 9.71 -6.50
C ASP A 161 19.00 10.15 -7.11
N LEU A 162 17.91 9.46 -6.75
CA LEU A 162 16.54 9.82 -7.14
C LEU A 162 15.94 10.94 -6.26
N GLY A 163 16.66 11.42 -5.25
CA GLY A 163 16.23 12.51 -4.36
C GLY A 163 15.43 12.05 -3.14
N VAL A 164 15.46 10.76 -2.79
CA VAL A 164 14.76 10.21 -1.62
C VAL A 164 15.78 9.82 -0.55
N PRO A 165 15.71 10.40 0.66
CA PRO A 165 16.64 10.10 1.74
C PRO A 165 16.39 8.70 2.34
N ASP A 166 17.42 8.12 2.95
CA ASP A 166 17.36 6.78 3.56
C ASP A 166 16.26 6.66 4.64
N SER A 167 15.94 7.75 5.33
CA SER A 167 14.86 7.80 6.33
C SER A 167 13.45 7.58 5.75
N GLU A 168 13.30 7.72 4.43
CA GLU A 168 12.03 7.51 3.72
C GLU A 168 12.04 6.17 2.94
N HIS A 169 12.99 5.28 3.24
CA HIS A 169 13.05 3.92 2.71
C HIS A 169 12.47 2.91 3.73
N ILE A 170 11.56 2.06 3.26
CA ILE A 170 10.93 1.01 4.05
C ILE A 170 11.19 -0.32 3.38
N ILE A 171 11.73 -1.29 4.13
CA ILE A 171 11.90 -2.67 3.67
C ILE A 171 10.82 -3.53 4.29
N ARG A 172 10.18 -4.36 3.49
CA ARG A 172 9.11 -5.27 3.92
C ARG A 172 9.36 -6.68 3.41
N PRO A 173 9.07 -7.72 4.22
CA PRO A 173 9.09 -9.07 3.71
C PRO A 173 7.93 -9.30 2.72
N ILE A 174 8.16 -10.17 1.73
CA ILE A 174 7.06 -10.79 1.00
C ILE A 174 6.34 -11.71 1.98
N VAL A 175 5.02 -11.59 2.07
CA VAL A 175 4.19 -12.52 2.86
C VAL A 175 3.62 -13.59 1.92
N HIS A 176 3.69 -14.85 2.34
CA HIS A 176 3.23 -16.01 1.56
C HIS A 176 1.70 -16.03 1.44
N ARG A 177 1.15 -15.06 0.66
CA ARG A 177 -0.28 -14.85 0.42
C ARG A 177 -0.54 -14.45 -1.02
N GLY A 178 -1.75 -14.70 -1.52
CA GLY A 178 -2.12 -14.36 -2.89
C GLY A 178 -1.20 -15.00 -3.92
N ARG A 179 -0.73 -14.23 -4.89
CA ARG A 179 0.14 -14.70 -5.98
C ARG A 179 1.54 -15.13 -5.50
N ALA A 180 2.00 -14.68 -4.33
CA ALA A 180 3.24 -15.14 -3.74
C ALA A 180 3.24 -16.66 -3.51
N ILE A 181 2.08 -17.25 -3.19
CA ILE A 181 1.94 -18.71 -3.01
C ILE A 181 2.21 -19.45 -4.33
N ASP A 182 1.72 -18.93 -5.46
CA ASP A 182 1.87 -19.59 -6.76
C ASP A 182 3.32 -19.54 -7.29
N ASN A 183 4.12 -18.61 -6.76
CA ASN A 183 5.53 -18.43 -7.10
C ASN A 183 6.47 -18.93 -6.00
N ASP A 184 5.95 -19.61 -4.97
CA ASP A 184 6.71 -20.10 -3.81
C ASP A 184 7.57 -19.02 -3.15
N LEU A 185 6.99 -17.81 -2.98
CA LEU A 185 7.65 -16.65 -2.41
C LEU A 185 7.13 -16.32 -1.02
N GLY A 186 8.03 -15.75 -0.21
CA GLY A 186 7.68 -15.04 1.02
C GLY A 186 7.65 -15.89 2.27
N VAL A 187 7.49 -15.18 3.38
CA VAL A 187 7.45 -15.76 4.71
C VAL A 187 6.02 -16.17 5.10
N HIS A 188 5.89 -17.29 5.79
CA HIS A 188 4.63 -17.65 6.43
C HIS A 188 4.45 -16.77 7.67
N ALA A 189 3.36 -16.01 7.69
CA ALA A 189 2.98 -15.16 8.80
C ALA A 189 1.63 -15.60 9.36
N THR A 190 1.57 -15.69 10.68
CA THR A 190 0.33 -15.93 11.42
C THR A 190 -0.32 -14.57 11.78
N VAL A 191 -1.55 -14.60 12.26
CA VAL A 191 -2.26 -13.37 12.62
C VAL A 191 -1.49 -12.49 13.64
N PRO A 192 -0.79 -13.04 14.67
CA PRO A 192 0.08 -12.27 15.55
C PRO A 192 1.23 -11.52 14.86
N ASP A 193 1.73 -12.06 13.76
CA ASP A 193 2.86 -11.48 13.03
C ASP A 193 2.45 -10.30 12.15
N LEU A 194 1.15 -10.13 11.90
CA LEU A 194 0.63 -9.11 10.98
C LEU A 194 0.34 -7.79 11.71
N PRO A 195 0.59 -6.64 11.09
CA PRO A 195 0.25 -5.35 11.68
C PRO A 195 -1.28 -5.24 11.90
N ALA A 196 -1.66 -4.83 13.11
CA ALA A 196 -3.04 -4.63 13.51
C ALA A 196 -3.56 -3.27 12.99
N GLU A 197 -3.71 -3.15 11.67
CA GLU A 197 -4.15 -1.92 11.01
C GLU A 197 -5.54 -2.13 10.40
N LEU A 198 -6.56 -1.47 10.93
CA LEU A 198 -7.93 -1.58 10.43
C LEU A 198 -7.98 -1.24 8.94
N THR A 199 -8.23 -2.24 8.12
CA THR A 199 -8.22 -2.11 6.66
C THR A 199 -9.63 -2.19 6.10
N ILE A 200 -10.07 -1.12 5.44
CA ILE A 200 -11.39 -1.02 4.83
C ILE A 200 -11.31 -1.23 3.33
N THR A 201 -12.20 -2.06 2.81
CA THR A 201 -12.36 -2.35 1.39
C THR A 201 -13.84 -2.28 0.99
N ALA A 202 -14.16 -2.46 -0.28
CA ALA A 202 -15.54 -2.61 -0.75
C ALA A 202 -16.22 -3.89 -0.20
N ASP A 203 -15.44 -4.88 0.26
CA ASP A 203 -15.92 -6.17 0.71
C ASP A 203 -16.08 -6.28 2.24
N GLY A 204 -15.57 -5.31 3.00
CA GLY A 204 -15.62 -5.30 4.46
C GLY A 204 -14.39 -4.68 5.11
N ALA A 205 -14.29 -4.87 6.42
CA ALA A 205 -13.19 -4.44 7.26
C ALA A 205 -12.33 -5.64 7.66
N PHE A 206 -11.02 -5.50 7.51
CA PHE A 206 -10.02 -6.54 7.79
C PHE A 206 -9.08 -6.10 8.91
N TYR A 207 -8.53 -7.08 9.62
CA TYR A 207 -7.62 -6.88 10.75
C TYR A 207 -6.30 -6.20 10.35
N SER A 208 -5.83 -6.46 9.12
CA SER A 208 -4.50 -6.05 8.65
C SER A 208 -4.57 -5.62 7.17
N PRO A 209 -3.63 -4.81 6.68
CA PRO A 209 -3.49 -4.53 5.25
C PRO A 209 -3.21 -5.78 4.40
N PHE A 210 -2.80 -6.89 5.02
CA PHE A 210 -2.68 -8.19 4.36
C PHE A 210 -4.02 -8.96 4.30
N GLY A 211 -5.07 -8.48 4.97
CA GLY A 211 -6.37 -9.14 5.07
C GLY A 211 -7.10 -9.32 3.74
N PRO A 212 -7.20 -8.30 2.88
CA PRO A 212 -7.92 -8.42 1.63
C PRO A 212 -7.15 -9.23 0.56
N THR A 213 -6.67 -10.41 0.94
CA THR A 213 -6.00 -11.36 0.03
C THR A 213 -7.01 -11.95 -0.93
N VAL A 214 -6.66 -11.97 -2.22
CA VAL A 214 -7.43 -12.67 -3.26
C VAL A 214 -6.59 -13.81 -3.81
N ARG A 215 -7.18 -14.99 -3.96
CA ARG A 215 -6.56 -16.15 -4.58
C ARG A 215 -7.54 -16.84 -5.53
N ASN A 216 -7.11 -17.09 -6.77
CA ASN A 216 -7.95 -17.66 -7.82
C ASN A 216 -9.29 -16.90 -7.97
N GLY A 217 -9.25 -15.56 -7.87
CA GLY A 217 -10.41 -14.68 -7.94
C GLY A 217 -11.32 -14.70 -6.70
N GLN A 218 -11.00 -15.49 -5.67
CA GLN A 218 -11.75 -15.56 -4.43
C GLN A 218 -11.07 -14.77 -3.32
N LEU A 219 -11.86 -13.95 -2.61
CA LEU A 219 -11.40 -13.20 -1.47
C LEU A 219 -11.28 -14.13 -0.26
N ASP A 220 -10.11 -14.18 0.33
CA ASP A 220 -9.87 -14.84 1.60
C ASP A 220 -10.50 -14.02 2.75
N THR A 221 -11.09 -14.70 3.70
CA THR A 221 -11.80 -14.08 4.84
C THR A 221 -11.18 -14.43 6.20
N ASP A 222 -10.01 -15.00 6.23
CA ASP A 222 -9.30 -15.40 7.47
C ASP A 222 -9.01 -14.20 8.39
N LEU A 223 -8.83 -13.01 7.81
CA LEU A 223 -8.57 -11.76 8.52
C LEU A 223 -9.77 -10.79 8.46
N LEU A 224 -10.94 -11.27 8.04
CA LEU A 224 -12.15 -10.45 7.99
C LEU A 224 -12.69 -10.19 9.41
N VAL A 225 -12.69 -8.92 9.82
CA VAL A 225 -13.26 -8.49 11.10
C VAL A 225 -14.79 -8.41 11.02
N THR A 226 -15.30 -7.76 9.98
CA THR A 226 -16.73 -7.65 9.73
C THR A 226 -17.01 -7.20 8.29
N ARG A 227 -18.19 -7.54 7.79
CA ARG A 227 -18.68 -7.03 6.49
C ARG A 227 -19.15 -5.57 6.59
N THR A 228 -19.43 -5.09 7.80
CA THR A 228 -19.88 -3.72 8.03
C THR A 228 -18.70 -2.78 8.12
N THR A 229 -18.66 -1.76 7.27
CA THR A 229 -17.59 -0.75 7.24
C THR A 229 -18.02 0.59 7.84
N ARG A 230 -19.32 0.81 7.99
CA ARG A 230 -19.90 2.04 8.54
C ARG A 230 -21.08 1.74 9.48
N PRO A 231 -21.20 2.48 10.60
CA PRO A 231 -20.24 3.47 11.11
C PRO A 231 -18.90 2.82 11.45
N LEU A 232 -17.78 3.55 11.24
CA LEU A 232 -16.41 3.04 11.43
C LEU A 232 -16.15 2.55 12.86
N ALA A 233 -16.89 3.07 13.84
CA ALA A 233 -16.84 2.62 15.23
C ALA A 233 -17.17 1.12 15.39
N THR A 234 -17.95 0.53 14.46
CA THR A 234 -18.30 -0.90 14.52
C THR A 234 -17.08 -1.78 14.25
N PRO A 235 -16.39 -1.70 13.08
CA PRO A 235 -15.19 -2.49 12.84
C PRO A 235 -14.03 -2.09 13.77
N ALA A 236 -13.91 -0.82 14.16
CA ALA A 236 -12.86 -0.38 15.08
C ALA A 236 -12.98 -1.04 16.46
N ARG A 237 -14.17 -1.14 17.04
CA ARG A 237 -14.39 -1.85 18.30
C ARG A 237 -14.11 -3.35 18.18
N ALA A 238 -14.56 -3.97 17.08
CA ALA A 238 -14.29 -5.37 16.84
C ALA A 238 -12.79 -5.66 16.73
N GLN A 239 -12.04 -4.79 16.05
CA GLN A 239 -10.58 -4.88 15.96
C GLN A 239 -9.92 -4.71 17.33
N LEU A 240 -10.33 -3.74 18.13
CA LEU A 240 -9.77 -3.53 19.48
C LEU A 240 -9.98 -4.76 20.36
N GLY A 241 -11.17 -5.39 20.33
CA GLY A 241 -11.41 -6.64 21.04
C GLY A 241 -10.44 -7.76 20.62
N LEU A 242 -10.15 -7.88 19.32
CA LEU A 242 -9.16 -8.85 18.82
C LEU A 242 -7.72 -8.52 19.27
N ILE A 243 -7.39 -7.26 19.49
CA ILE A 243 -6.08 -6.83 19.98
C ILE A 243 -5.98 -7.07 21.49
N GLU A 244 -7.01 -6.74 22.26
CA GLU A 244 -7.07 -6.94 23.71
C GLU A 244 -6.93 -8.42 24.07
N ASP A 245 -7.65 -9.31 23.39
CA ASP A 245 -7.53 -10.76 23.55
C ASP A 245 -6.11 -11.30 23.30
N ARG A 246 -5.27 -10.52 22.60
CA ARG A 246 -3.88 -10.86 22.30
C ARG A 246 -2.88 -10.31 23.31
N LEU A 247 -3.16 -9.17 23.93
CA LEU A 247 -2.26 -8.56 24.92
C LEU A 247 -2.09 -9.46 26.16
N ASP A 248 -3.00 -10.41 26.36
CA ASP A 248 -2.89 -11.46 27.36
C ASP A 248 -1.95 -12.62 26.95
N GLY A 249 -1.41 -12.61 25.72
CA GLY A 249 -0.47 -13.58 25.17
C GLY A 249 0.68 -12.91 24.40
N GLU A 250 1.89 -13.17 24.83
CA GLU A 250 3.22 -12.76 24.35
C GLU A 250 3.34 -11.92 23.05
N ASP A 251 3.98 -10.76 23.21
CA ASP A 251 4.27 -9.73 22.20
C ASP A 251 5.22 -10.26 21.10
N SER A 252 4.69 -10.54 19.90
CA SER A 252 5.51 -10.79 18.69
C SER A 252 4.98 -10.02 17.50
N THR A 253 5.38 -8.77 17.38
CA THR A 253 5.08 -7.96 16.19
C THR A 253 6.21 -8.06 15.18
N LEU A 254 5.91 -8.41 13.92
CA LEU A 254 6.73 -8.06 12.77
C LEU A 254 6.81 -6.53 12.71
N ASN A 255 7.82 -5.97 13.38
CA ASN A 255 8.09 -4.53 13.33
C ASN A 255 8.46 -4.13 11.91
N ILE A 256 7.48 -3.65 11.17
CA ILE A 256 7.69 -2.93 9.92
C ILE A 256 7.98 -1.49 10.31
N ARG A 257 9.26 -1.18 10.46
CA ARG A 257 9.73 0.21 10.63
C ARG A 257 10.00 0.84 9.29
#